data_5fecbd86af0f234ac48f9b28371ab77b
#
_entry.id   5fecbd86af0f234ac48f9b28371ab77b
#
_cell.length_a   1.000
_cell.length_b   1.000
_cell.length_c   1.000
_cell.angle_alpha   90.00
_cell.angle_beta   90.00
_cell.angle_gamma   90.00
#
_symmetry.space_group_name_H-M   'P 1'
#
loop_
_entity.id
_entity.type
_entity.pdbx_description
1 polymer ?
#
loop_
_entity_poly.entity_id
_entity_poly.type
_entity_poly.pdbx_seq_one_letter_code
_entity_poly.pdbx_strand_id
1 'polypeptide(L)'
;MIGLRHNGGMNAMVWTVGGLCKAVGDVLSTRFEIVRVQGEISGFTQASSGHCYFSLKDAQGQLRCAMFRRAASMLARMPRNGDQVEITARLGVY
;
A
#
# COMPACT_ATOMS: atom_id res chain seq x y z
N MET A 1 5.11 14.83 5.27
CA MET A 1 4.89 16.30 5.31
C MET A 1 5.42 16.94 4.05
N ILE A 2 4.67 17.85 3.48
CA ILE A 2 5.05 18.55 2.25
C ILE A 2 5.33 20.00 2.59
N GLY A 3 6.54 20.46 2.25
CA GLY A 3 6.89 21.87 2.34
C GLY A 3 6.67 22.56 1.01
N LEU A 4 6.14 23.79 1.03
CA LEU A 4 6.00 24.59 -0.16
C LEU A 4 7.18 25.54 -0.30
N ARG A 5 7.75 25.58 -1.50
CA ARG A 5 8.89 26.44 -1.80
C ARG A 5 8.73 27.09 -3.14
N HIS A 6 9.26 28.29 -3.25
CA HIS A 6 9.52 28.87 -4.55
C HIS A 6 10.70 28.17 -5.23
N ASN A 7 10.63 28.06 -6.55
CA ASN A 7 11.71 27.54 -7.35
C ASN A 7 12.84 28.53 -7.49
N GLY A 8 13.50 28.83 -6.39
CA GLY A 8 14.56 29.81 -6.39
C GLY A 8 15.94 29.19 -6.28
N GLY A 9 16.54 28.74 -7.36
CA GLY A 9 17.96 28.44 -7.35
C GLY A 9 18.38 27.10 -6.73
N MET A 10 17.47 26.18 -6.51
CA MET A 10 17.83 24.82 -6.11
C MET A 10 18.25 24.01 -7.33
N ASN A 11 19.38 23.30 -7.23
CA ASN A 11 19.88 22.45 -8.31
C ASN A 11 19.26 21.06 -8.32
N ALA A 12 18.26 20.81 -7.47
CA ALA A 12 17.58 19.54 -7.44
C ALA A 12 16.73 19.35 -8.69
N MET A 13 16.72 18.13 -9.22
CA MET A 13 15.87 17.78 -10.34
C MET A 13 14.41 17.93 -9.94
N VAL A 14 13.63 18.53 -10.84
CA VAL A 14 12.18 18.66 -10.62
C VAL A 14 11.49 17.45 -11.20
N TRP A 15 10.73 16.75 -10.38
CA TRP A 15 9.95 15.60 -10.76
C TRP A 15 8.52 16.01 -11.11
N THR A 16 7.93 15.32 -12.06
CA THR A 16 6.48 15.29 -12.11
C THR A 16 5.97 14.31 -11.06
N VAL A 17 4.72 14.48 -10.63
CA VAL A 17 4.12 13.53 -9.67
C VAL A 17 4.15 12.13 -10.24
N GLY A 18 3.71 11.94 -11.48
CA GLY A 18 3.70 10.63 -12.11
C GLY A 18 5.10 10.04 -12.26
N GLY A 19 6.07 10.86 -12.64
CA GLY A 19 7.46 10.43 -12.78
C GLY A 19 8.06 9.96 -11.45
N LEU A 20 7.79 10.69 -10.38
CA LEU A 20 8.26 10.29 -9.05
C LEU A 20 7.59 9.00 -8.57
N CYS A 21 6.27 8.91 -8.72
CA CYS A 21 5.54 7.69 -8.35
C CYS A 21 6.07 6.47 -9.11
N LYS A 22 6.33 6.63 -10.41
CA LYS A 22 6.90 5.54 -11.22
C LYS A 22 8.29 5.15 -10.72
N ALA A 23 9.15 6.11 -10.48
CA ALA A 23 10.51 5.84 -10.01
C ALA A 23 10.52 5.13 -8.66
N VAL A 24 9.70 5.58 -7.72
CA VAL A 24 9.58 4.94 -6.41
C VAL A 24 8.99 3.54 -6.55
N GLY A 25 7.96 3.37 -7.38
CA GLY A 25 7.36 2.07 -7.65
C GLY A 25 8.37 1.08 -8.24
N ASP A 26 9.21 1.53 -9.16
CA ASP A 26 10.26 0.70 -9.76
C ASP A 26 11.27 0.24 -8.70
N VAL A 27 11.68 1.12 -7.80
CA VAL A 27 12.57 0.78 -6.69
C VAL A 27 11.93 -0.26 -5.78
N LEU A 28 10.67 -0.06 -5.41
CA LEU A 28 9.94 -1.01 -4.57
C LEU A 28 9.83 -2.38 -5.23
N SER A 29 9.51 -2.43 -6.53
CA SER A 29 9.39 -3.69 -7.26
C SER A 29 10.71 -4.44 -7.35
N THR A 30 11.82 -3.70 -7.50
CA THR A 30 13.15 -4.31 -7.59
C THR A 30 13.65 -4.78 -6.23
N ARG A 31 13.41 -3.99 -5.19
CA ARG A 31 13.93 -4.25 -3.84
C ARG A 31 13.08 -5.25 -3.08
N PHE A 32 11.77 -5.22 -3.28
CA PHE A 32 10.80 -6.03 -2.55
C PHE A 32 9.89 -6.74 -3.56
N GLU A 33 10.31 -7.87 -4.10
CA GLU A 33 9.50 -8.57 -5.11
C GLU A 33 8.15 -8.99 -4.55
N ILE A 34 8.17 -9.90 -3.59
CA ILE A 34 6.99 -10.35 -2.87
C ILE A 34 7.36 -10.38 -1.40
N VAL A 35 6.51 -9.81 -0.57
CA VAL A 35 6.74 -9.75 0.86
C VAL A 35 5.64 -10.51 1.60
N ARG A 36 6.01 -11.06 2.75
CA ARG A 36 5.07 -11.62 3.71
C ARG A 36 5.09 -10.69 4.92
N VAL A 37 3.92 -10.21 5.30
CA VAL A 37 3.80 -9.21 6.36
C VAL A 37 2.73 -9.65 7.32
N GLN A 38 3.00 -9.56 8.62
CA GLN A 38 2.01 -9.87 9.64
C GLN A 38 1.58 -8.60 10.38
N GLY A 39 0.35 -8.58 10.79
CA GLY A 39 -0.23 -7.47 11.52
C GLY A 39 -1.71 -7.66 11.77
N GLU A 40 -2.32 -6.62 12.31
CA GLU A 40 -3.74 -6.60 12.63
C GLU A 40 -4.54 -5.88 11.55
N ILE A 41 -5.65 -6.48 11.16
CA ILE A 41 -6.60 -5.87 10.21
C ILE A 41 -7.35 -4.73 10.89
N SER A 42 -7.45 -3.60 10.19
CA SER A 42 -8.18 -2.43 10.65
C SER A 42 -8.83 -1.73 9.46
N GLY A 43 -10.01 -1.14 9.68
CA GLY A 43 -10.71 -0.37 8.66
C GLY A 43 -11.09 -1.18 7.43
N PHE A 44 -11.47 -2.42 7.61
CA PHE A 44 -11.82 -3.31 6.50
C PHE A 44 -13.12 -2.86 5.84
N THR A 45 -13.07 -2.69 4.52
CA THR A 45 -14.26 -2.39 3.71
C THR A 45 -14.23 -3.23 2.43
N GLN A 46 -15.41 -3.61 1.97
CA GLN A 46 -15.57 -4.28 0.68
C GLN A 46 -16.42 -3.39 -0.22
N ALA A 47 -15.87 -3.03 -1.38
CA ALA A 47 -16.60 -2.26 -2.37
C ALA A 47 -17.61 -3.15 -3.10
N SER A 48 -18.60 -2.53 -3.74
CA SER A 48 -19.59 -3.25 -4.54
C SER A 48 -18.96 -4.04 -5.68
N SER A 49 -17.79 -3.63 -6.15
CA SER A 49 -17.00 -4.36 -7.15
C SER A 49 -16.44 -5.68 -6.64
N GLY A 50 -16.43 -5.89 -5.32
CA GLY A 50 -15.82 -7.05 -4.69
C GLY A 50 -14.37 -6.82 -4.25
N HIS A 51 -13.76 -5.68 -4.60
CA HIS A 51 -12.44 -5.32 -4.11
C HIS A 51 -12.51 -4.94 -2.63
N CYS A 52 -11.50 -5.33 -1.87
CA CYS A 52 -11.43 -5.07 -0.44
C CYS A 52 -10.28 -4.13 -0.12
N TYR A 53 -10.49 -3.26 0.85
CA TYR A 53 -9.49 -2.30 1.31
C TYR A 53 -9.41 -2.35 2.82
N PHE A 54 -8.20 -2.30 3.35
CA PHE A 54 -7.97 -2.34 4.78
C PHE A 54 -6.61 -1.77 5.11
N SER A 55 -6.37 -1.54 6.39
CA SER A 55 -5.04 -1.25 6.91
C SER A 55 -4.50 -2.47 7.63
N LEU A 56 -3.23 -2.74 7.47
CA LEU A 56 -2.50 -3.72 8.25
C LEU A 56 -1.59 -2.94 9.18
N LYS A 57 -1.70 -3.17 10.48
CA LYS A 57 -0.99 -2.36 11.47
C LYS A 57 -0.37 -3.20 12.58
N ASP A 58 0.64 -2.63 13.19
CA ASP A 58 1.20 -3.08 14.47
C ASP A 58 1.50 -1.86 15.33
N ALA A 59 2.24 -2.04 16.43
CA ALA A 59 2.54 -0.95 17.34
C ALA A 59 3.41 0.16 16.71
N GLN A 60 4.10 -0.11 15.61
CA GLN A 60 5.12 0.76 15.05
C GLN A 60 4.79 1.30 13.67
N GLY A 61 3.82 0.70 12.97
CA GLY A 61 3.57 1.10 11.59
C GLY A 61 2.20 0.67 11.09
N GLN A 62 1.90 1.17 9.90
CA GLN A 62 0.62 0.89 9.23
C GLN A 62 0.82 0.90 7.73
N LEU A 63 0.24 -0.07 7.05
CA LEU A 63 0.21 -0.15 5.60
C LEU A 63 -1.23 -0.14 5.11
N ARG A 64 -1.50 0.65 4.07
CA ARG A 64 -2.77 0.53 3.36
C ARG A 64 -2.69 -0.63 2.39
N CYS A 65 -3.73 -1.44 2.36
CA CYS A 65 -3.78 -2.64 1.55
C CYS A 65 -5.01 -2.65 0.67
N ALA A 66 -4.83 -3.19 -0.53
CA ALA A 66 -5.93 -3.50 -1.43
C ALA A 66 -5.87 -4.98 -1.76
N MET A 67 -7.00 -5.65 -1.68
CA MET A 67 -7.13 -7.05 -2.09
C MET A 67 -8.19 -7.09 -3.18
N PHE A 68 -7.75 -7.41 -4.40
CA PHE A 68 -8.65 -7.35 -5.53
C PHE A 68 -9.63 -8.52 -5.52
N ARG A 69 -10.76 -8.33 -6.18
CA ARG A 69 -11.89 -9.26 -6.16
C ARG A 69 -11.49 -10.71 -6.36
N ARG A 70 -10.59 -10.98 -7.31
CA ARG A 70 -10.18 -12.36 -7.61
C ARG A 70 -9.52 -13.02 -6.40
N ALA A 71 -8.61 -12.33 -5.74
CA ALA A 71 -7.97 -12.85 -4.53
C ALA A 71 -8.98 -12.98 -3.39
N ALA A 72 -9.84 -11.98 -3.23
CA ALA A 72 -10.87 -12.01 -2.18
C ALA A 72 -11.81 -13.19 -2.33
N SER A 73 -12.18 -13.55 -3.57
CA SER A 73 -13.10 -14.65 -3.84
C SER A 73 -12.52 -16.03 -3.49
N MET A 74 -11.21 -16.13 -3.32
CA MET A 74 -10.55 -17.39 -3.00
C MET A 74 -10.40 -17.62 -1.50
N LEU A 75 -10.79 -16.66 -0.67
CA LEU A 75 -10.70 -16.81 0.78
C LEU A 75 -11.83 -17.68 1.30
N ALA A 76 -11.50 -18.51 2.30
CA ALA A 76 -12.51 -19.33 2.99
C ALA A 76 -13.51 -18.46 3.76
N ARG A 77 -13.03 -17.36 4.33
CA ARG A 77 -13.86 -16.33 4.96
C ARG A 77 -13.21 -14.96 4.82
N MET A 78 -14.02 -13.91 4.88
CA MET A 78 -13.52 -12.55 4.86
C MET A 78 -12.81 -12.20 6.17
N PRO A 79 -11.68 -11.49 6.08
CA PRO A 79 -11.03 -10.96 7.28
C PRO A 79 -11.94 -9.96 7.99
N ARG A 80 -11.72 -9.82 9.28
CA ARG A 80 -12.45 -8.89 10.14
C ARG A 80 -11.47 -7.95 10.83
N ASN A 81 -11.96 -6.78 11.18
CA ASN A 81 -11.20 -5.87 12.00
C ASN A 81 -10.78 -6.57 13.29
N GLY A 82 -9.52 -6.43 13.67
CA GLY A 82 -8.95 -7.07 14.84
C GLY A 82 -8.29 -8.42 14.57
N ASP A 83 -8.49 -9.00 13.39
CA ASP A 83 -7.82 -10.26 13.05
C ASP A 83 -6.31 -10.04 12.94
N GLN A 84 -5.56 -10.95 13.55
CA GLN A 84 -4.12 -11.05 13.35
C GLN A 84 -3.88 -11.96 12.14
N VAL A 85 -3.22 -11.43 11.13
CA VAL A 85 -3.03 -12.14 9.88
C VAL A 85 -1.60 -12.03 9.38
N GLU A 86 -1.23 -12.94 8.49
CA GLU A 86 -0.06 -12.81 7.65
C GLU A 86 -0.55 -12.69 6.22
N ILE A 87 -0.06 -11.68 5.52
CA ILE A 87 -0.42 -11.48 4.11
C ILE A 87 0.81 -11.66 3.23
N THR A 88 0.57 -12.09 2.01
CA THR A 88 1.56 -12.09 0.94
C THR A 88 1.17 -11.00 -0.05
N ALA A 89 2.09 -10.11 -0.34
CA ALA A 89 1.74 -8.91 -1.10
C ALA A 89 2.91 -8.38 -1.91
N ARG A 90 2.58 -7.50 -2.86
CA ARG A 90 3.54 -6.66 -3.55
C ARG A 90 3.39 -5.24 -3.06
N LEU A 91 4.51 -4.55 -2.92
CA LEU A 91 4.51 -3.13 -2.58
C LEU A 91 4.30 -2.30 -3.84
N GLY A 92 3.60 -1.20 -3.69
CA GLY A 92 3.35 -0.28 -4.80
C GLY A 92 3.05 1.11 -4.28
N VAL A 93 2.95 2.04 -5.22
CA VAL A 93 2.60 3.43 -4.96
C VAL A 93 1.25 3.70 -5.60
N TYR A 94 0.37 4.32 -4.85
CA TYR A 94 -0.92 4.79 -5.33
C TYR A 94 -0.94 6.30 -5.45
#